data_17a2470fa94e89f13da450667d9c591b
#
_entry.id   17a2470fa94e89f13da450667d9c591b
#
_cell.length_a   1.000
_cell.length_b   1.000
_cell.length_c   1.000
_cell.angle_alpha   90.00
_cell.angle_beta   90.00
_cell.angle_gamma   90.00
#
_symmetry.space_group_name_H-M   'P 1'
#
loop_
_entity.id
_entity.type
_entity.pdbx_description
1 polymer ?
#
loop_
_entity_poly.entity_id
_entity_poly.type
_entity_poly.pdbx_seq_one_letter_code
_entity_poly.pdbx_strand_id
1 'polypeptide(L)'
;MIPVWPRGLLGRLTLLVLSAVLLQFIGSSVLQEMAERTKSGDVHADHLAERLAIGERALSSVPPGQRPGLARALSTADLALSWSERPAGAGGGASPWLRDLEARLQKREPGLAGRGLTLDRGRGEAEPHRVRGELRLADGSALGFDVTRLQHGLPDILRSLLSTALLASCLLIAAPLLVRALGTPLRQLVRAADAIGRGRPVPVAVEGPMEVRRLARALNAMQDRLVRLIADQTQALAAVSHDLRTPIGRLRLRTDLLENRALQAELQADLDEMEQMVGSVLAYLKGDTDPEPRRAVDLVALLTTLVDAAADAGQDATYDGPDRAVLHARPLALKRAFANLIDNAVAYGGSARVALRDGPAGVTVAIADDGPGIPEAELDRVLQPFQRIEGSRSRATGGVGLGLAIALQAVEREGGRLALVNRPGGGLTAEVTLPRL
;
A
#
# COMPACT_ATOMS: atom_id res chain seq x y z
N MET A 1 -14.20 10.24 31.10
CA MET A 1 -12.96 10.47 30.33
C MET A 1 -13.32 10.52 28.84
N ILE A 2 -13.28 11.70 28.25
CA ILE A 2 -13.54 11.88 26.81
C ILE A 2 -12.32 11.27 26.08
N PRO A 3 -12.48 10.36 25.14
CA PRO A 3 -11.34 9.80 24.41
C PRO A 3 -10.72 10.91 23.58
N VAL A 4 -9.54 11.37 23.99
CA VAL A 4 -8.75 12.47 23.36
C VAL A 4 -8.31 12.09 21.94
N TRP A 5 -8.42 10.79 21.55
CA TRP A 5 -7.97 10.32 20.26
C TRP A 5 -9.11 10.34 19.23
N PRO A 6 -8.99 11.10 18.14
CA PRO A 6 -10.05 11.20 17.14
C PRO A 6 -10.27 9.85 16.45
N ARG A 7 -11.55 9.43 16.36
CA ARG A 7 -11.98 8.14 15.81
C ARG A 7 -11.98 8.12 14.28
N GLY A 8 -12.07 9.29 13.64
CA GLY A 8 -12.12 9.45 12.18
C GLY A 8 -10.76 9.76 11.58
N LEU A 9 -10.64 9.52 10.28
CA LEU A 9 -9.45 9.79 9.48
C LEU A 9 -9.10 11.27 9.48
N LEU A 10 -10.09 12.11 9.20
CA LEU A 10 -9.93 13.56 9.14
C LEU A 10 -9.45 14.09 10.50
N GLY A 11 -10.00 13.60 11.59
CA GLY A 11 -9.60 14.00 12.93
C GLY A 11 -8.17 13.57 13.29
N ARG A 12 -7.74 12.38 12.87
CA ARG A 12 -6.34 11.91 13.07
C ARG A 12 -5.36 12.72 12.24
N LEU A 13 -5.71 13.01 10.99
CA LEU A 13 -4.92 13.84 10.10
C LEU A 13 -4.77 15.26 10.65
N THR A 14 -5.89 15.87 11.04
CA THR A 14 -5.93 17.21 11.63
C THR A 14 -5.09 17.27 12.92
N LEU A 15 -5.20 16.27 13.79
CA LEU A 15 -4.43 16.19 15.02
C LEU A 15 -2.92 16.07 14.74
N LEU A 16 -2.54 15.23 13.76
CA LEU A 16 -1.14 15.04 13.35
C LEU A 16 -0.55 16.33 12.77
N VAL A 17 -1.27 16.98 11.85
CA VAL A 17 -0.85 18.25 11.26
C VAL A 17 -0.80 19.35 12.32
N LEU A 18 -1.83 19.45 13.15
CA LEU A 18 -1.89 20.46 14.22
C LEU A 18 -0.76 20.26 15.24
N SER A 19 -0.47 19.01 15.63
CA SER A 19 0.64 18.73 16.55
C SER A 19 2.01 19.04 15.94
N ALA A 20 2.20 18.77 14.65
CA ALA A 20 3.43 19.12 13.94
C ALA A 20 3.61 20.66 13.83
N VAL A 21 2.53 21.37 13.49
CA VAL A 21 2.53 22.85 13.44
C VAL A 21 2.75 23.45 14.81
N LEU A 22 2.12 22.91 15.85
CA LEU A 22 2.28 23.38 17.23
C LEU A 22 3.71 23.15 17.71
N LEU A 23 4.28 21.99 17.46
CA LEU A 23 5.67 21.66 17.80
C LEU A 23 6.65 22.59 17.08
N GLN A 24 6.41 22.87 15.80
CA GLN A 24 7.19 23.82 15.01
C GLN A 24 7.06 25.24 15.57
N PHE A 25 5.85 25.67 15.92
CA PHE A 25 5.62 26.99 16.49
C PHE A 25 6.31 27.17 17.84
N ILE A 26 6.15 26.20 18.74
CA ILE A 26 6.82 26.22 20.06
C ILE A 26 8.34 26.20 19.89
N GLY A 27 8.86 25.30 19.06
CA GLY A 27 10.30 25.21 18.79
C GLY A 27 10.86 26.50 18.19
N SER A 28 10.16 27.09 17.22
CA SER A 28 10.55 28.37 16.63
C SER A 28 10.48 29.52 17.63
N SER A 29 9.44 29.58 18.47
CA SER A 29 9.29 30.61 19.50
C SER A 29 10.40 30.53 20.57
N VAL A 30 10.72 29.31 21.02
CA VAL A 30 11.84 29.11 21.98
C VAL A 30 13.17 29.53 21.36
N LEU A 31 13.41 29.17 20.10
CA LEU A 31 14.62 29.57 19.38
C LEU A 31 14.67 31.08 19.16
N GLN A 32 13.54 31.73 18.92
CA GLN A 32 13.43 33.17 18.73
C GLN A 32 13.66 33.92 20.07
N GLU A 33 13.09 33.43 21.17
CA GLU A 33 13.34 33.97 22.53
C GLU A 33 14.81 33.84 22.91
N MET A 34 15.42 32.69 22.63
CA MET A 34 16.88 32.51 22.84
C MET A 34 17.70 33.49 21.99
N ALA A 35 17.21 33.86 20.82
CA ALA A 35 17.84 34.80 19.92
C ALA A 35 17.76 36.25 20.36
N GLU A 36 16.61 36.68 20.85
CA GLU A 36 16.43 38.04 21.34
C GLU A 36 17.32 38.30 22.55
N ARG A 37 17.48 37.28 23.39
CA ARG A 37 18.45 37.32 24.49
C ARG A 37 19.90 37.48 23.99
N THR A 38 20.22 36.97 22.83
CA THR A 38 21.55 37.06 22.19
C THR A 38 21.80 38.39 21.50
N LYS A 39 20.78 38.94 20.79
CA LYS A 39 20.87 40.27 20.18
C LYS A 39 21.09 41.36 21.23
N SER A 40 20.53 41.19 22.44
CA SER A 40 20.86 42.04 23.57
C SER A 40 22.36 42.07 23.88
N GLY A 41 23.09 40.98 23.65
CA GLY A 41 24.55 40.94 23.86
C GLY A 41 25.35 41.81 22.88
N ASP A 42 24.99 41.82 21.60
CA ASP A 42 25.69 42.65 20.59
C ASP A 42 25.40 44.13 20.77
N VAL A 43 24.18 44.51 21.10
CA VAL A 43 23.81 45.89 21.44
C VAL A 43 24.54 46.34 22.70
N HIS A 44 24.74 45.47 23.70
CA HIS A 44 25.50 45.78 24.89
C HIS A 44 26.99 45.97 24.61
N ALA A 45 27.58 45.21 23.68
CA ALA A 45 28.96 45.40 23.25
C ALA A 45 29.18 46.74 22.53
N ASP A 46 28.25 47.15 21.66
CA ASP A 46 28.30 48.45 20.97
C ASP A 46 28.20 49.63 21.97
N HIS A 47 27.28 49.56 22.91
CA HIS A 47 27.16 50.57 23.98
C HIS A 47 28.34 50.58 24.93
N LEU A 48 28.95 49.40 25.19
CA LEU A 48 30.15 49.31 26.01
C LEU A 48 31.33 50.04 25.34
N ALA A 49 31.55 49.82 24.04
CA ALA A 49 32.62 50.47 23.30
C ALA A 49 32.48 52.01 23.34
N GLU A 50 31.28 52.54 23.09
CA GLU A 50 30.97 53.96 23.10
C GLU A 50 31.20 54.54 24.54
N ARG A 51 30.72 53.88 25.59
CA ARG A 51 30.88 54.33 26.98
C ARG A 51 32.33 54.31 27.44
N LEU A 52 33.11 53.30 27.03
CA LEU A 52 34.54 53.25 27.32
C LEU A 52 35.28 54.38 26.63
N ALA A 53 34.94 54.73 25.39
CA ALA A 53 35.51 55.86 24.66
C ALA A 53 35.14 57.22 25.27
N ILE A 54 33.89 57.37 25.75
CA ILE A 54 33.46 58.57 26.51
C ILE A 54 34.21 58.65 27.83
N GLY A 55 34.29 57.55 28.57
CA GLY A 55 35.04 57.48 29.87
C GLY A 55 36.50 57.79 29.70
N GLU A 56 37.19 57.29 28.69
CA GLU A 56 38.57 57.59 28.32
C GLU A 56 38.80 59.07 28.09
N ARG A 57 37.93 59.64 27.20
CA ARG A 57 38.02 61.13 26.89
C ARG A 57 37.77 61.99 28.13
N ALA A 58 36.75 61.66 28.92
CA ALA A 58 36.38 62.38 30.09
C ALA A 58 37.49 62.35 31.16
N LEU A 59 38.05 61.17 31.41
CA LEU A 59 39.14 61.02 32.40
C LEU A 59 40.44 61.62 31.92
N SER A 60 40.72 61.65 30.67
CA SER A 60 41.90 62.32 30.08
C SER A 60 41.83 63.80 30.14
N SER A 61 40.67 64.43 30.23
CA SER A 61 40.47 65.90 30.30
C SER A 61 40.58 66.48 31.69
N VAL A 62 40.69 65.61 32.72
CA VAL A 62 40.65 66.04 34.15
C VAL A 62 41.94 65.64 34.86
N PRO A 63 42.42 66.52 35.81
CA PRO A 63 43.62 66.22 36.62
C PRO A 63 43.48 64.90 37.39
N PRO A 64 44.62 64.15 37.65
CA PRO A 64 44.58 62.82 38.27
C PRO A 64 43.81 62.74 39.60
N GLY A 65 43.87 63.76 40.43
CA GLY A 65 43.18 63.77 41.73
C GLY A 65 41.65 63.77 41.68
N GLN A 66 41.05 64.18 40.53
CA GLN A 66 39.58 64.22 40.32
C GLN A 66 39.04 62.98 39.55
N ARG A 67 39.94 62.21 38.97
CA ARG A 67 39.54 61.05 38.12
C ARG A 67 38.79 59.96 38.88
N PRO A 68 39.12 59.59 40.14
CA PRO A 68 38.36 58.56 40.88
C PRO A 68 36.88 58.92 41.11
N GLY A 69 36.63 60.22 41.32
CA GLY A 69 35.30 60.76 41.52
C GLY A 69 34.50 60.74 40.23
N LEU A 70 35.12 61.13 39.10
CA LEU A 70 34.53 61.16 37.80
C LEU A 70 34.25 59.73 37.28
N ALA A 71 35.14 58.76 37.43
CA ALA A 71 34.93 57.38 37.08
C ALA A 71 33.69 56.77 37.77
N ARG A 72 33.55 57.06 39.08
CA ARG A 72 32.33 56.65 39.82
C ARG A 72 31.08 57.34 39.34
N ALA A 73 31.14 58.62 39.00
CA ALA A 73 29.99 59.37 38.49
C ALA A 73 29.52 58.87 37.06
N LEU A 74 30.43 58.34 36.25
CA LEU A 74 30.17 57.77 34.95
C LEU A 74 29.73 56.29 35.01
N SER A 75 29.80 55.66 36.19
CA SER A 75 29.32 54.28 36.39
C SER A 75 27.83 54.20 36.36
N THR A 76 27.33 53.05 35.85
CA THR A 76 25.89 52.71 35.80
C THR A 76 25.66 51.35 36.46
N ALA A 77 24.41 50.92 36.61
CA ALA A 77 24.07 49.62 37.24
C ALA A 77 24.73 48.42 36.55
N ASP A 78 24.94 48.50 35.23
CA ASP A 78 25.48 47.40 34.41
C ASP A 78 26.99 47.56 34.09
N LEU A 79 27.56 48.78 34.29
CA LEU A 79 28.95 49.10 33.99
C LEU A 79 29.55 49.91 35.14
N ALA A 80 30.41 49.31 35.92
CA ALA A 80 31.17 50.00 36.93
C ALA A 80 32.52 50.45 36.34
N LEU A 81 32.80 51.76 36.40
CA LEU A 81 34.09 52.37 36.03
C LEU A 81 34.91 52.70 37.20
N SER A 82 36.22 52.45 37.13
CA SER A 82 37.18 52.74 38.12
C SER A 82 38.46 53.33 37.50
N TRP A 83 39.21 54.18 38.26
CA TRP A 83 40.48 54.68 37.78
C TRP A 83 41.59 54.26 38.73
N SER A 84 42.75 53.88 38.16
CA SER A 84 43.95 53.52 38.92
C SER A 84 45.20 54.22 38.34
N GLU A 85 46.12 54.63 39.22
CA GLU A 85 47.34 55.29 38.78
C GLU A 85 48.34 54.36 38.13
N ARG A 86 48.21 53.02 38.39
CA ARG A 86 48.97 51.97 37.72
C ARG A 86 48.03 50.87 37.26
N PRO A 87 48.21 50.35 36.04
CA PRO A 87 47.46 49.20 35.63
C PRO A 87 47.63 48.01 36.53
N ALA A 88 46.58 47.34 36.94
CA ALA A 88 46.67 46.21 37.86
C ALA A 88 47.21 44.93 37.15
N GLY A 89 47.43 44.99 35.83
CA GLY A 89 47.92 43.87 35.05
C GLY A 89 46.89 42.73 35.03
N ALA A 90 45.82 42.89 34.29
CA ALA A 90 44.86 41.83 34.16
C ALA A 90 45.54 40.57 33.60
N GLY A 91 45.55 39.50 34.37
CA GLY A 91 46.10 38.21 34.00
C GLY A 91 45.23 37.62 32.85
N GLY A 92 45.71 37.75 31.63
CA GLY A 92 45.00 37.38 30.43
C GLY A 92 44.70 35.89 30.35
N GLY A 93 43.59 35.48 30.91
CA GLY A 93 42.95 34.21 30.62
C GLY A 93 42.24 34.28 29.26
N ALA A 94 42.95 34.01 28.19
CA ALA A 94 42.48 34.21 26.84
C ALA A 94 41.42 33.16 26.43
N SER A 95 40.20 33.28 26.94
CA SER A 95 39.05 32.60 26.39
C SER A 95 38.81 33.09 24.96
N PRO A 96 38.55 32.21 23.98
CA PRO A 96 38.31 32.57 22.56
C PRO A 96 37.29 33.70 22.40
N TRP A 97 36.27 33.75 23.23
CA TRP A 97 35.21 34.75 23.12
C TRP A 97 35.61 36.11 23.67
N LEU A 98 36.48 36.16 24.66
CA LEU A 98 37.02 37.44 25.16
C LEU A 98 37.87 38.11 24.08
N ARG A 99 38.62 37.36 23.30
CA ARG A 99 39.36 37.87 22.14
C ARG A 99 38.44 38.38 21.04
N ASP A 100 37.32 37.68 20.78
CA ASP A 100 36.31 38.12 19.82
C ASP A 100 35.61 39.40 20.31
N LEU A 101 35.27 39.49 21.59
CA LEU A 101 34.73 40.72 22.21
C LEU A 101 35.70 41.88 22.10
N GLU A 102 36.97 41.66 22.42
CA GLU A 102 38.03 42.68 22.29
C GLU A 102 38.16 43.18 20.86
N ALA A 103 38.20 42.27 19.88
CA ALA A 103 38.25 42.61 18.45
C ALA A 103 37.02 43.43 18.00
N ARG A 104 35.82 43.10 18.50
CA ARG A 104 34.58 43.86 18.22
C ARG A 104 34.63 45.27 18.85
N LEU A 105 35.04 45.39 20.10
CA LEU A 105 35.18 46.69 20.77
C LEU A 105 36.15 47.60 20.02
N GLN A 106 37.32 47.06 19.61
CA GLN A 106 38.34 47.80 18.85
C GLN A 106 37.87 48.13 17.41
N LYS A 107 37.09 47.27 16.78
CA LYS A 107 36.52 47.56 15.45
C LYS A 107 35.47 48.65 15.48
N ARG A 108 34.71 48.75 16.57
CA ARG A 108 33.62 49.72 16.72
C ARG A 108 34.14 51.13 17.06
N GLU A 109 35.13 51.16 17.98
CA GLU A 109 35.82 52.38 18.40
C GLU A 109 37.32 52.25 18.14
N PRO A 110 37.80 52.71 16.95
CA PRO A 110 39.20 52.60 16.60
C PRO A 110 40.14 53.33 17.57
N GLY A 111 39.63 54.30 18.36
CA GLY A 111 40.37 54.97 19.40
C GLY A 111 40.81 54.08 20.57
N LEU A 112 40.16 52.93 20.77
CA LEU A 112 40.51 51.91 21.74
C LEU A 112 41.62 50.98 21.25
N ALA A 113 41.81 50.90 19.92
CA ALA A 113 42.86 50.10 19.31
C ALA A 113 44.23 50.75 19.59
N GLY A 114 45.16 50.05 20.19
CA GLY A 114 46.47 50.58 20.56
C GLY A 114 46.59 51.17 21.96
N ARG A 115 45.50 51.26 22.73
CA ARG A 115 45.48 51.68 24.14
C ARG A 115 45.64 50.51 25.13
N GLY A 116 46.00 49.30 24.68
CA GLY A 116 46.27 48.16 25.56
C GLY A 116 45.02 47.72 26.33
N LEU A 117 43.87 47.66 25.65
CA LEU A 117 42.66 47.08 26.22
C LEU A 117 42.92 45.62 26.59
N THR A 118 42.67 45.25 27.85
CA THR A 118 42.78 43.89 28.34
C THR A 118 41.45 43.47 28.94
N LEU A 119 40.98 42.25 28.62
CA LEU A 119 39.75 41.68 29.15
C LEU A 119 40.09 40.45 29.99
N ASP A 120 39.46 40.33 31.14
CA ASP A 120 39.58 39.17 32.02
C ASP A 120 38.18 38.73 32.51
N ARG A 121 38.06 37.45 32.82
CA ARG A 121 36.86 36.90 33.44
C ARG A 121 36.94 37.19 34.94
N GLY A 122 35.97 37.87 35.51
CA GLY A 122 35.93 38.10 36.96
C GLY A 122 36.09 36.77 37.72
N ARG A 123 37.06 36.71 38.62
CA ARG A 123 37.33 35.57 39.50
C ARG A 123 36.21 35.40 40.53
N GLY A 124 35.17 34.63 40.18
CA GLY A 124 34.11 34.22 41.09
C GLY A 124 33.26 33.15 40.45
N GLU A 125 33.19 31.95 41.03
CA GLU A 125 32.36 30.83 40.52
C GLU A 125 30.86 31.14 40.49
N ALA A 126 30.39 32.22 41.13
CA ALA A 126 28.99 32.56 41.27
C ALA A 126 28.40 33.43 40.14
N GLU A 127 29.22 34.06 39.28
CA GLU A 127 28.73 34.98 38.23
C GLU A 127 29.43 34.73 36.89
N PRO A 128 28.95 33.76 36.08
CA PRO A 128 29.60 33.38 34.81
C PRO A 128 29.55 34.46 33.71
N HIS A 129 28.81 35.54 33.90
CA HIS A 129 28.58 36.60 32.92
C HIS A 129 29.27 37.93 33.22
N ARG A 130 30.20 37.94 34.15
CA ARG A 130 30.95 39.16 34.57
C ARG A 130 32.24 39.28 33.78
N VAL A 131 32.42 40.44 33.10
CA VAL A 131 33.62 40.75 32.35
C VAL A 131 34.29 41.96 33.00
N ARG A 132 35.55 41.82 33.34
CA ARG A 132 36.40 42.90 33.76
C ARG A 132 37.43 43.24 32.69
N GLY A 133 37.77 44.49 32.58
CA GLY A 133 38.83 44.89 31.70
C GLY A 133 39.47 46.17 32.13
N GLU A 134 40.62 46.42 31.55
CA GLU A 134 41.41 47.65 31.80
C GLU A 134 41.80 48.28 30.45
N LEU A 135 41.63 49.57 30.34
CA LEU A 135 42.05 50.39 29.22
C LEU A 135 43.12 51.35 29.67
N ARG A 136 44.28 51.36 29.04
CA ARG A 136 45.38 52.29 29.38
C ARG A 136 45.08 53.67 28.82
N LEU A 137 45.25 54.69 29.66
CA LEU A 137 45.15 56.08 29.29
C LEU A 137 46.51 56.59 28.73
N ALA A 138 46.53 57.77 28.05
CA ALA A 138 47.74 58.32 27.42
C ALA A 138 48.87 58.69 28.41
N ASP A 139 48.53 58.93 29.66
CA ASP A 139 49.48 59.24 30.74
C ASP A 139 49.98 58.01 31.50
N GLY A 140 49.66 56.81 31.05
CA GLY A 140 50.09 55.56 31.70
C GLY A 140 49.20 55.06 32.84
N SER A 141 48.18 55.81 33.27
CA SER A 141 47.16 55.35 34.23
C SER A 141 46.16 54.43 33.53
N ALA A 142 45.27 53.81 34.30
CA ALA A 142 44.29 52.84 33.71
C ALA A 142 42.84 53.17 34.09
N LEU A 143 41.94 53.02 33.14
CA LEU A 143 40.50 52.96 33.32
C LEU A 143 40.09 51.48 33.44
N GLY A 144 39.73 51.05 34.65
CA GLY A 144 39.14 49.74 34.89
C GLY A 144 37.63 49.75 34.66
N PHE A 145 37.08 48.69 34.14
CA PHE A 145 35.66 48.53 34.01
C PHE A 145 35.22 47.11 34.39
N ASP A 146 33.99 47.01 34.86
CA ASP A 146 33.35 45.74 35.29
C ASP A 146 31.93 45.71 34.77
N VAL A 147 31.63 44.73 33.92
CA VAL A 147 30.33 44.53 33.24
C VAL A 147 29.68 43.26 33.74
N THR A 148 28.44 43.35 34.23
CA THR A 148 27.75 42.24 34.93
C THR A 148 26.84 41.42 34.01
N ARG A 149 26.56 41.80 32.75
CA ARG A 149 25.59 41.11 31.91
C ARG A 149 26.00 41.04 30.42
N LEU A 150 26.99 40.21 30.11
CA LEU A 150 27.28 39.86 28.70
C LEU A 150 26.86 38.43 28.43
N GLN A 151 25.76 38.25 27.72
CA GLN A 151 25.24 36.92 27.34
C GLN A 151 25.72 36.53 25.94
N HIS A 152 26.07 35.24 25.80
CA HIS A 152 26.44 34.61 24.55
C HIS A 152 25.25 33.83 24.00
N GLY A 153 24.99 33.94 22.76
CA GLY A 153 23.93 33.14 22.12
C GLY A 153 24.41 32.37 20.91
N LEU A 154 23.57 31.47 20.46
CA LEU A 154 23.82 30.68 19.26
C LEU A 154 23.85 31.59 18.03
N PRO A 155 24.77 31.36 17.07
CA PRO A 155 24.77 32.04 15.77
C PRO A 155 23.44 31.96 15.06
N ASP A 156 22.98 33.02 14.41
CA ASP A 156 21.70 33.07 13.67
C ASP A 156 21.54 31.92 12.65
N ILE A 157 22.66 31.54 12.01
CA ILE A 157 22.70 30.41 11.07
C ILE A 157 22.38 29.07 11.74
N LEU A 158 23.00 28.80 12.89
CA LEU A 158 22.80 27.55 13.63
C LEU A 158 21.35 27.43 14.11
N ARG A 159 20.74 28.51 14.52
CA ARG A 159 19.35 28.57 14.94
C ARG A 159 18.38 28.33 13.78
N SER A 160 18.63 28.96 12.62
CA SER A 160 17.87 28.72 11.41
C SER A 160 17.97 27.25 10.96
N LEU A 161 19.16 26.67 11.01
CA LEU A 161 19.37 25.25 10.72
C LEU A 161 18.61 24.34 11.68
N LEU A 162 18.60 24.62 12.98
CA LEU A 162 17.86 23.83 13.97
C LEU A 162 16.35 23.90 13.76
N SER A 163 15.81 25.09 13.45
CA SER A 163 14.36 25.23 13.17
C SER A 163 13.95 24.50 11.90
N THR A 164 14.77 24.56 10.86
CA THR A 164 14.52 23.84 9.59
C THR A 164 14.66 22.32 9.79
N ALA A 165 15.65 21.86 10.55
CA ALA A 165 15.82 20.45 10.89
C ALA A 165 14.63 19.90 11.69
N LEU A 166 14.10 20.69 12.63
CA LEU A 166 12.91 20.32 13.41
C LEU A 166 11.68 20.14 12.50
N LEU A 167 11.44 21.09 11.58
CA LEU A 167 10.35 20.99 10.60
C LEU A 167 10.49 19.75 9.70
N ALA A 168 11.69 19.56 9.16
CA ALA A 168 11.98 18.41 8.31
C ALA A 168 11.77 17.09 9.06
N SER A 169 12.20 17.00 10.32
CA SER A 169 12.00 15.82 11.16
C SER A 169 10.52 15.52 11.42
N CYS A 170 9.73 16.55 11.74
CA CYS A 170 8.27 16.41 11.89
C CYS A 170 7.61 15.88 10.62
N LEU A 171 7.99 16.40 9.46
CA LEU A 171 7.45 15.97 8.17
C LEU A 171 7.86 14.54 7.82
N LEU A 172 9.13 14.19 8.07
CA LEU A 172 9.70 12.87 7.81
C LEU A 172 9.03 11.76 8.65
N ILE A 173 8.60 12.09 9.87
CA ILE A 173 7.88 11.16 10.76
C ILE A 173 6.39 11.10 10.39
N ALA A 174 5.76 12.24 10.13
CA ALA A 174 4.32 12.30 9.87
C ALA A 174 3.92 11.64 8.53
N ALA A 175 4.72 11.81 7.48
CA ALA A 175 4.42 11.28 6.15
C ALA A 175 4.31 9.75 6.11
N PRO A 176 5.27 8.94 6.60
CA PRO A 176 5.16 7.48 6.58
C PRO A 176 4.04 6.95 7.49
N LEU A 177 3.76 7.62 8.62
CA LEU A 177 2.63 7.26 9.47
C LEU A 177 1.29 7.45 8.75
N LEU A 178 1.16 8.53 7.98
CA LEU A 178 -0.01 8.81 7.17
C LEU A 178 -0.17 7.78 6.04
N VAL A 179 0.91 7.49 5.32
CA VAL A 179 0.91 6.49 4.24
C VAL A 179 0.52 5.11 4.78
N ARG A 180 1.01 4.71 5.95
CA ARG A 180 0.62 3.44 6.58
C ARG A 180 -0.84 3.45 7.05
N ALA A 181 -1.29 4.53 7.62
CA ALA A 181 -2.66 4.63 8.14
C ALA A 181 -3.73 4.60 7.02
N LEU A 182 -3.42 5.05 5.82
CA LEU A 182 -4.33 5.18 4.69
C LEU A 182 -4.06 4.17 3.57
N GLY A 183 -2.81 4.05 3.17
CA GLY A 183 -2.44 3.31 1.97
C GLY A 183 -2.62 1.80 2.11
N THR A 184 -2.41 1.24 3.29
CA THR A 184 -2.56 -0.21 3.51
C THR A 184 -4.02 -0.66 3.48
N PRO A 185 -4.94 -0.05 4.25
CA PRO A 185 -6.35 -0.43 4.21
C PRO A 185 -7.00 -0.20 2.84
N LEU A 186 -6.65 0.90 2.18
CA LEU A 186 -7.20 1.20 0.85
C LEU A 186 -6.78 0.16 -0.19
N ARG A 187 -5.52 -0.27 -0.17
CA ARG A 187 -5.04 -1.35 -1.05
C ARG A 187 -5.73 -2.68 -0.78
N GLN A 188 -6.06 -2.98 0.47
CA GLN A 188 -6.82 -4.19 0.82
C GLN A 188 -8.25 -4.12 0.26
N LEU A 189 -8.92 -2.97 0.37
CA LEU A 189 -10.24 -2.75 -0.22
C LEU A 189 -10.26 -2.91 -1.74
N VAL A 190 -9.26 -2.35 -2.44
CA VAL A 190 -9.13 -2.51 -3.90
C VAL A 190 -8.93 -3.98 -4.27
N ARG A 191 -8.02 -4.69 -3.59
CA ARG A 191 -7.81 -6.12 -3.84
C ARG A 191 -9.05 -6.97 -3.59
N ALA A 192 -9.80 -6.65 -2.55
CA ALA A 192 -11.05 -7.34 -2.25
C ALA A 192 -12.12 -7.05 -3.32
N ALA A 193 -12.23 -5.81 -3.80
CA ALA A 193 -13.12 -5.47 -4.89
C ALA A 193 -12.77 -6.21 -6.20
N ASP A 194 -11.47 -6.30 -6.54
CA ASP A 194 -11.00 -7.09 -7.69
C ASP A 194 -11.27 -8.59 -7.52
N ALA A 195 -11.14 -9.11 -6.30
CA ALA A 195 -11.44 -10.52 -6.01
C ALA A 195 -12.94 -10.84 -6.17
N ILE A 196 -13.82 -9.91 -5.78
CA ILE A 196 -15.28 -10.01 -6.01
C ILE A 196 -15.57 -10.12 -7.51
N GLY A 197 -14.96 -9.25 -8.32
CA GLY A 197 -15.15 -9.28 -9.79
C GLY A 197 -14.72 -10.59 -10.44
N ARG A 198 -13.89 -11.39 -9.75
CA ARG A 198 -13.44 -12.73 -10.19
C ARG A 198 -14.20 -13.87 -9.51
N GLY A 199 -15.34 -13.61 -8.89
CA GLY A 199 -16.14 -14.63 -8.20
C GLY A 199 -15.55 -15.20 -6.90
N ARG A 200 -14.52 -14.56 -6.33
CA ARG A 200 -13.83 -15.00 -5.10
C ARG A 200 -14.03 -14.00 -3.98
N PRO A 201 -15.16 -14.05 -3.23
CA PRO A 201 -15.38 -13.13 -2.13
C PRO A 201 -14.32 -13.34 -1.03
N VAL A 202 -13.58 -12.29 -0.72
CA VAL A 202 -12.57 -12.29 0.36
C VAL A 202 -13.02 -11.28 1.41
N PRO A 203 -13.29 -11.71 2.66
CA PRO A 203 -13.70 -10.80 3.71
C PRO A 203 -12.59 -9.79 4.01
N VAL A 204 -12.97 -8.51 4.08
CA VAL A 204 -12.07 -7.41 4.42
C VAL A 204 -12.06 -7.21 5.92
N ALA A 205 -10.86 -7.10 6.51
CA ALA A 205 -10.71 -6.77 7.93
C ALA A 205 -11.31 -5.39 8.23
N VAL A 206 -12.16 -5.31 9.29
CA VAL A 206 -12.84 -4.08 9.72
C VAL A 206 -11.94 -3.31 10.68
N GLU A 207 -10.80 -2.82 10.16
CA GLU A 207 -9.75 -2.16 10.93
C GLU A 207 -9.47 -0.74 10.42
N GLY A 208 -8.77 0.06 11.25
CA GLY A 208 -8.36 1.41 10.85
C GLY A 208 -9.31 2.53 11.30
N PRO A 209 -9.28 3.69 10.65
CA PRO A 209 -10.14 4.83 10.92
C PRO A 209 -11.63 4.51 10.72
N MET A 210 -12.51 5.33 11.31
CA MET A 210 -13.96 5.08 11.29
C MET A 210 -14.52 4.99 9.87
N GLU A 211 -14.04 5.81 8.97
CA GLU A 211 -14.46 5.87 7.57
C GLU A 211 -14.07 4.59 6.82
N VAL A 212 -12.83 4.12 7.03
CA VAL A 212 -12.33 2.87 6.43
C VAL A 212 -13.10 1.67 6.96
N ARG A 213 -13.35 1.61 8.29
CA ARG A 213 -14.17 0.54 8.89
C ARG A 213 -15.60 0.55 8.37
N ARG A 214 -16.18 1.74 8.13
CA ARG A 214 -17.53 1.86 7.55
C ARG A 214 -17.54 1.33 6.11
N LEU A 215 -16.52 1.68 5.31
CA LEU A 215 -16.38 1.18 3.94
C LEU A 215 -16.14 -0.33 3.89
N ALA A 216 -15.27 -0.87 4.75
CA ALA A 216 -15.04 -2.32 4.86
C ALA A 216 -16.33 -3.08 5.22
N ARG A 217 -17.13 -2.57 6.17
CA ARG A 217 -18.43 -3.17 6.51
C ARG A 217 -19.42 -3.12 5.36
N ALA A 218 -19.49 -2.00 4.65
CA ALA A 218 -20.38 -1.87 3.49
C ALA A 218 -19.97 -2.83 2.36
N LEU A 219 -18.65 -2.98 2.11
CA LEU A 219 -18.13 -3.93 1.11
C LEU A 219 -18.43 -5.39 1.50
N ASN A 220 -18.20 -5.78 2.76
CA ASN A 220 -18.54 -7.11 3.25
C ASN A 220 -20.05 -7.39 3.13
N ALA A 221 -20.90 -6.44 3.54
CA ALA A 221 -22.36 -6.57 3.40
C ALA A 221 -22.80 -6.71 1.94
N MET A 222 -22.14 -6.00 1.01
CA MET A 222 -22.37 -6.15 -0.43
C MET A 222 -21.96 -7.54 -0.92
N GLN A 223 -20.79 -8.06 -0.49
CA GLN A 223 -20.34 -9.43 -0.80
C GLN A 223 -21.35 -10.46 -0.34
N ASP A 224 -21.77 -10.38 0.93
CA ASP A 224 -22.76 -11.31 1.51
C ASP A 224 -24.09 -11.27 0.74
N ARG A 225 -24.50 -10.07 0.30
CA ARG A 225 -25.72 -9.92 -0.50
C ARG A 225 -25.58 -10.56 -1.88
N LEU A 226 -24.42 -10.37 -2.55
CA LEU A 226 -24.13 -11.00 -3.85
C LEU A 226 -24.13 -12.52 -3.75
N VAL A 227 -23.45 -13.08 -2.74
CA VAL A 227 -23.41 -14.53 -2.51
C VAL A 227 -24.84 -15.07 -2.29
N ARG A 228 -25.64 -14.41 -1.48
CA ARG A 228 -27.06 -14.81 -1.27
C ARG A 228 -27.87 -14.73 -2.56
N LEU A 229 -27.76 -13.64 -3.32
CA LEU A 229 -28.49 -13.51 -4.60
C LEU A 229 -28.13 -14.62 -5.59
N ILE A 230 -26.84 -14.98 -5.70
CA ILE A 230 -26.40 -16.09 -6.56
C ILE A 230 -26.96 -17.42 -6.04
N ALA A 231 -26.93 -17.64 -4.73
CA ALA A 231 -27.48 -18.87 -4.12
C ALA A 231 -29.00 -18.98 -4.36
N ASP A 232 -29.75 -17.89 -4.12
CA ASP A 232 -31.21 -17.83 -4.32
C ASP A 232 -31.55 -18.08 -5.80
N GLN A 233 -30.81 -17.46 -6.74
CA GLN A 233 -30.99 -17.67 -8.17
C GLN A 233 -30.70 -19.12 -8.56
N THR A 234 -29.63 -19.71 -8.04
CA THR A 234 -29.28 -21.11 -8.29
C THR A 234 -30.36 -22.05 -7.75
N GLN A 235 -30.88 -21.77 -6.56
CA GLN A 235 -31.96 -22.56 -5.96
C GLN A 235 -33.26 -22.46 -6.76
N ALA A 236 -33.65 -21.25 -7.20
CA ALA A 236 -34.83 -21.05 -8.00
C ALA A 236 -34.74 -21.83 -9.35
N LEU A 237 -33.58 -21.76 -10.02
CA LEU A 237 -33.36 -22.52 -11.26
C LEU A 237 -33.31 -24.03 -11.04
N ALA A 238 -32.82 -24.49 -9.89
CA ALA A 238 -32.87 -25.91 -9.51
C ALA A 238 -34.32 -26.40 -9.34
N ALA A 239 -35.18 -25.57 -8.73
CA ALA A 239 -36.61 -25.89 -8.58
C ALA A 239 -37.32 -25.95 -9.96
N VAL A 240 -37.10 -24.94 -10.82
CA VAL A 240 -37.65 -24.92 -12.19
C VAL A 240 -37.22 -26.16 -12.96
N SER A 241 -35.95 -26.55 -12.84
CA SER A 241 -35.45 -27.74 -13.58
C SER A 241 -36.05 -29.04 -13.07
N HIS A 242 -36.29 -29.14 -11.75
CA HIS A 242 -37.04 -30.29 -11.21
C HIS A 242 -38.48 -30.35 -11.77
N ASP A 243 -39.14 -29.18 -11.80
CA ASP A 243 -40.53 -29.08 -12.28
C ASP A 243 -40.64 -29.29 -13.80
N LEU A 244 -39.58 -29.01 -14.59
CA LEU A 244 -39.53 -29.32 -16.01
C LEU A 244 -39.29 -30.81 -16.27
N ARG A 245 -38.52 -31.52 -15.42
CA ARG A 245 -38.25 -32.94 -15.58
C ARG A 245 -39.54 -33.79 -15.50
N THR A 246 -40.49 -33.41 -14.65
CA THR A 246 -41.76 -34.09 -14.49
C THR A 246 -42.63 -34.12 -15.77
N PRO A 247 -42.90 -32.97 -16.44
CA PRO A 247 -43.63 -32.99 -17.73
C PRO A 247 -42.86 -33.68 -18.86
N ILE A 248 -41.50 -33.53 -18.90
CA ILE A 248 -40.68 -34.26 -19.89
C ILE A 248 -40.85 -35.78 -19.70
N GLY A 249 -40.77 -36.29 -18.48
CA GLY A 249 -40.98 -37.71 -18.19
C GLY A 249 -42.40 -38.18 -18.56
N ARG A 250 -43.43 -37.36 -18.34
CA ARG A 250 -44.80 -37.69 -18.80
C ARG A 250 -44.93 -37.71 -20.33
N LEU A 251 -44.26 -36.78 -21.03
CA LEU A 251 -44.21 -36.78 -22.48
C LEU A 251 -43.52 -38.04 -23.02
N ARG A 252 -42.39 -38.46 -22.40
CA ARG A 252 -41.66 -39.67 -22.72
C ARG A 252 -42.56 -40.91 -22.62
N LEU A 253 -43.31 -41.06 -21.53
CA LEU A 253 -44.26 -42.18 -21.37
C LEU A 253 -45.40 -42.16 -22.42
N ARG A 254 -45.83 -40.97 -22.87
CA ARG A 254 -46.84 -40.87 -23.97
C ARG A 254 -46.23 -41.19 -25.32
N THR A 255 -44.96 -40.81 -25.55
CA THR A 255 -44.24 -41.11 -26.80
C THR A 255 -44.05 -42.63 -26.97
N ASP A 256 -43.84 -43.35 -25.86
CA ASP A 256 -43.72 -44.82 -25.88
C ASP A 256 -45.00 -45.56 -26.35
N LEU A 257 -46.14 -44.88 -26.30
CA LEU A 257 -47.43 -45.45 -26.75
C LEU A 257 -47.72 -45.18 -28.25
N LEU A 258 -46.81 -44.51 -28.97
CA LEU A 258 -47.00 -44.21 -30.38
C LEU A 258 -46.73 -45.44 -31.25
N GLU A 259 -47.67 -45.74 -32.19
CA GLU A 259 -47.51 -46.83 -33.15
C GLU A 259 -46.49 -46.54 -34.26
N ASN A 260 -46.30 -45.23 -34.57
CA ASN A 260 -45.35 -44.80 -35.61
C ASN A 260 -43.92 -44.74 -35.01
N ARG A 261 -43.12 -45.76 -35.29
CA ARG A 261 -41.74 -45.88 -34.80
C ARG A 261 -40.82 -44.74 -35.21
N ALA A 262 -40.96 -44.16 -36.38
CA ALA A 262 -40.11 -43.03 -36.81
C ALA A 262 -40.45 -41.78 -36.06
N LEU A 263 -41.74 -41.46 -35.87
CA LEU A 263 -42.17 -40.34 -35.07
C LEU A 263 -41.81 -40.51 -33.56
N GLN A 264 -41.92 -41.75 -33.07
CA GLN A 264 -41.50 -42.11 -31.72
C GLN A 264 -40.02 -41.79 -31.47
N ALA A 265 -39.15 -42.22 -32.40
CA ALA A 265 -37.71 -41.99 -32.29
C ALA A 265 -37.37 -40.48 -32.38
N GLU A 266 -38.04 -39.74 -33.25
CA GLU A 266 -37.84 -38.27 -33.38
C GLU A 266 -38.23 -37.54 -32.07
N LEU A 267 -39.40 -37.85 -31.48
CA LEU A 267 -39.88 -37.24 -30.27
C LEU A 267 -39.02 -37.65 -29.03
N GLN A 268 -38.54 -38.90 -28.99
CA GLN A 268 -37.62 -39.32 -27.94
C GLN A 268 -36.30 -38.56 -28.00
N ALA A 269 -35.73 -38.33 -29.20
CA ALA A 269 -34.53 -37.53 -29.36
C ALA A 269 -34.74 -36.07 -28.93
N ASP A 270 -35.87 -35.45 -29.24
CA ASP A 270 -36.20 -34.08 -28.79
C ASP A 270 -36.33 -34.02 -27.26
N LEU A 271 -36.94 -35.04 -26.63
CA LEU A 271 -37.07 -35.10 -25.16
C LEU A 271 -35.73 -35.31 -24.47
N ASP A 272 -34.83 -36.14 -25.02
CA ASP A 272 -33.46 -36.32 -24.53
C ASP A 272 -32.65 -35.04 -24.63
N GLU A 273 -32.78 -34.29 -25.74
CA GLU A 273 -32.15 -32.98 -25.89
C GLU A 273 -32.64 -31.98 -24.84
N MET A 274 -33.98 -31.93 -24.60
CA MET A 274 -34.54 -31.05 -23.54
C MET A 274 -34.01 -31.44 -22.17
N GLU A 275 -33.90 -32.72 -21.82
CA GLU A 275 -33.38 -33.19 -20.52
C GLU A 275 -31.90 -32.84 -20.37
N GLN A 276 -31.09 -33.00 -21.42
CA GLN A 276 -29.70 -32.58 -21.46
C GLN A 276 -29.54 -31.05 -21.30
N MET A 277 -30.39 -30.26 -21.97
CA MET A 277 -30.37 -28.81 -21.84
C MET A 277 -30.58 -28.37 -20.37
N VAL A 278 -31.65 -28.87 -19.74
CA VAL A 278 -31.99 -28.59 -18.35
C VAL A 278 -30.85 -29.02 -17.41
N GLY A 279 -30.27 -30.22 -17.65
CA GLY A 279 -29.15 -30.74 -16.90
C GLY A 279 -27.90 -29.88 -17.01
N SER A 280 -27.58 -29.40 -18.22
CA SER A 280 -26.39 -28.57 -18.47
C SER A 280 -26.51 -27.17 -17.85
N VAL A 281 -27.68 -26.55 -17.91
CA VAL A 281 -27.92 -25.25 -17.23
C VAL A 281 -27.74 -25.39 -15.73
N LEU A 282 -28.29 -26.42 -15.12
CA LEU A 282 -28.13 -26.70 -13.70
C LEU A 282 -26.67 -26.98 -13.31
N ALA A 283 -25.97 -27.76 -14.13
CA ALA A 283 -24.55 -28.08 -13.89
C ALA A 283 -23.67 -26.82 -13.90
N TYR A 284 -23.92 -25.93 -14.87
CA TYR A 284 -23.23 -24.64 -14.98
C TYR A 284 -23.46 -23.76 -13.75
N LEU A 285 -24.72 -23.61 -13.32
CA LEU A 285 -25.08 -22.75 -12.20
C LEU A 285 -24.62 -23.28 -10.84
N LYS A 286 -24.54 -24.60 -10.68
CA LYS A 286 -24.01 -25.23 -9.47
C LYS A 286 -22.49 -25.24 -9.39
N GLY A 287 -21.81 -25.08 -10.50
CA GLY A 287 -20.36 -25.25 -10.62
C GLY A 287 -19.53 -24.50 -9.55
N ASP A 288 -19.89 -23.25 -9.26
CA ASP A 288 -19.15 -22.44 -8.26
C ASP A 288 -19.58 -22.69 -6.81
N THR A 289 -20.79 -23.19 -6.58
CA THR A 289 -21.38 -23.37 -5.22
C THR A 289 -21.35 -24.80 -4.73
N ASP A 290 -20.91 -25.77 -5.54
CA ASP A 290 -20.87 -27.18 -5.17
C ASP A 290 -19.85 -27.43 -4.05
N PRO A 291 -20.25 -27.93 -2.85
CA PRO A 291 -19.35 -28.15 -1.72
C PRO A 291 -18.45 -29.40 -1.87
N GLU A 292 -18.27 -29.91 -3.09
CA GLU A 292 -17.47 -31.11 -3.33
C GLU A 292 -16.04 -30.97 -2.75
N PRO A 293 -15.62 -31.86 -1.83
CA PRO A 293 -14.30 -31.83 -1.24
C PRO A 293 -13.23 -32.31 -2.25
N ARG A 294 -12.05 -31.72 -2.18
CA ARG A 294 -10.88 -32.24 -2.91
C ARG A 294 -10.43 -33.55 -2.29
N ARG A 295 -10.12 -34.53 -3.14
CA ARG A 295 -9.55 -35.83 -2.75
C ARG A 295 -8.56 -36.31 -3.80
N ALA A 296 -7.80 -37.33 -3.46
CA ALA A 296 -6.91 -37.99 -4.43
C ALA A 296 -7.75 -38.63 -5.55
N VAL A 297 -7.51 -38.19 -6.78
CA VAL A 297 -8.18 -38.67 -8.02
C VAL A 297 -7.13 -39.28 -8.91
N ASP A 298 -7.35 -40.50 -9.34
CA ASP A 298 -6.58 -41.09 -10.42
C ASP A 298 -7.19 -40.66 -11.77
N LEU A 299 -6.48 -39.75 -12.43
CA LEU A 299 -6.93 -39.18 -13.72
C LEU A 299 -6.97 -40.20 -14.83
N VAL A 300 -6.06 -41.19 -14.79
CA VAL A 300 -6.05 -42.26 -15.81
C VAL A 300 -7.35 -43.06 -15.73
N ALA A 301 -7.69 -43.52 -14.51
CA ALA A 301 -8.93 -44.27 -14.30
C ALA A 301 -10.19 -43.46 -14.68
N LEU A 302 -10.16 -42.13 -14.42
CA LEU A 302 -11.26 -41.24 -14.79
C LEU A 302 -11.38 -41.08 -16.30
N LEU A 303 -10.27 -40.82 -16.99
CA LEU A 303 -10.27 -40.61 -18.45
C LEU A 303 -10.55 -41.88 -19.24
N THR A 304 -9.96 -43.00 -18.83
CA THR A 304 -10.23 -44.30 -19.47
C THR A 304 -11.72 -44.69 -19.33
N THR A 305 -12.30 -44.49 -18.13
CA THR A 305 -13.75 -44.72 -17.94
C THR A 305 -14.60 -43.89 -18.89
N LEU A 306 -14.22 -42.62 -19.16
CA LEU A 306 -14.97 -41.75 -20.09
C LEU A 306 -14.77 -42.17 -21.56
N VAL A 307 -13.55 -42.54 -21.93
CA VAL A 307 -13.20 -43.01 -23.27
C VAL A 307 -13.90 -44.35 -23.56
N ASP A 308 -13.85 -45.29 -22.63
CA ASP A 308 -14.53 -46.59 -22.75
C ASP A 308 -16.04 -46.43 -22.89
N ALA A 309 -16.64 -45.53 -22.10
CA ALA A 309 -18.07 -45.24 -22.21
C ALA A 309 -18.46 -44.65 -23.59
N ALA A 310 -17.60 -43.80 -24.17
CA ALA A 310 -17.77 -43.27 -25.50
C ALA A 310 -17.63 -44.38 -26.57
N ALA A 311 -16.63 -45.25 -26.45
CA ALA A 311 -16.42 -46.40 -27.33
C ALA A 311 -17.57 -47.41 -27.25
N ASP A 312 -18.10 -47.70 -26.08
CA ASP A 312 -19.29 -48.57 -25.89
C ASP A 312 -20.54 -47.97 -26.53
N ALA A 313 -20.63 -46.65 -26.63
CA ALA A 313 -21.69 -45.94 -27.39
C ALA A 313 -21.44 -45.95 -28.91
N GLY A 314 -20.40 -46.61 -29.40
CA GLY A 314 -20.06 -46.70 -30.83
C GLY A 314 -19.32 -45.45 -31.36
N GLN A 315 -18.76 -44.60 -30.46
CA GLN A 315 -18.01 -43.42 -30.85
C GLN A 315 -16.49 -43.72 -30.97
N ASP A 316 -15.80 -43.02 -31.85
CA ASP A 316 -14.33 -43.17 -31.99
C ASP A 316 -13.62 -42.36 -30.92
N ALA A 317 -13.27 -43.01 -29.82
CA ALA A 317 -12.52 -42.41 -28.70
C ALA A 317 -11.35 -43.29 -28.30
N THR A 318 -10.18 -42.67 -28.08
CA THR A 318 -8.95 -43.37 -27.72
C THR A 318 -8.21 -42.63 -26.59
N TYR A 319 -7.51 -43.41 -25.76
CA TYR A 319 -6.64 -42.88 -24.69
C TYR A 319 -5.18 -43.24 -24.95
N ASP A 320 -4.30 -42.27 -24.76
CA ASP A 320 -2.83 -42.42 -24.79
C ASP A 320 -2.22 -41.68 -23.57
N GLY A 321 -1.42 -42.40 -22.76
CA GLY A 321 -0.82 -41.79 -21.58
C GLY A 321 -0.24 -42.81 -20.62
N PRO A 322 0.23 -42.38 -19.46
CA PRO A 322 0.81 -43.25 -18.44
C PRO A 322 -0.25 -44.17 -17.81
N ASP A 323 0.21 -45.20 -17.10
CA ASP A 323 -0.68 -46.14 -16.41
C ASP A 323 -1.27 -45.56 -15.11
N ARG A 324 -0.72 -44.46 -14.59
CA ARG A 324 -1.16 -43.83 -13.34
C ARG A 324 -0.80 -42.35 -13.29
N ALA A 325 -1.76 -41.52 -12.93
CA ALA A 325 -1.58 -40.11 -12.64
C ALA A 325 -2.56 -39.63 -11.55
N VAL A 326 -2.05 -39.34 -10.37
CA VAL A 326 -2.87 -38.95 -9.21
C VAL A 326 -2.66 -37.50 -8.86
N LEU A 327 -3.75 -36.78 -8.69
CA LEU A 327 -3.73 -35.40 -8.18
C LEU A 327 -4.86 -35.18 -7.17
N HIS A 328 -4.74 -34.14 -6.33
CA HIS A 328 -5.79 -33.72 -5.40
C HIS A 328 -6.75 -32.76 -6.08
N ALA A 329 -7.95 -33.23 -6.39
CA ALA A 329 -8.96 -32.46 -7.10
C ALA A 329 -10.38 -32.86 -6.70
N ARG A 330 -11.39 -32.20 -7.27
CA ARG A 330 -12.80 -32.57 -7.14
C ARG A 330 -13.17 -33.53 -8.26
N PRO A 331 -13.39 -34.82 -7.95
CA PRO A 331 -13.58 -35.84 -9.00
C PRO A 331 -14.81 -35.63 -9.86
N LEU A 332 -15.93 -35.18 -9.29
CA LEU A 332 -17.16 -34.96 -10.05
C LEU A 332 -17.04 -33.75 -10.99
N ALA A 333 -16.39 -32.68 -10.53
CA ALA A 333 -16.10 -31.49 -11.36
C ALA A 333 -15.21 -31.87 -12.55
N LEU A 334 -14.10 -32.62 -12.31
CA LEU A 334 -13.21 -33.07 -13.38
C LEU A 334 -13.88 -34.06 -14.33
N LYS A 335 -14.68 -34.99 -13.79
CA LYS A 335 -15.45 -35.92 -14.62
C LYS A 335 -16.38 -35.17 -15.59
N ARG A 336 -17.10 -34.15 -15.12
CA ARG A 336 -17.98 -33.34 -15.96
C ARG A 336 -17.18 -32.53 -16.99
N ALA A 337 -16.02 -31.97 -16.59
CA ALA A 337 -15.19 -31.21 -17.53
C ALA A 337 -14.71 -32.08 -18.68
N PHE A 338 -14.10 -33.22 -18.37
CA PHE A 338 -13.58 -34.11 -19.41
C PHE A 338 -14.66 -34.77 -20.23
N ALA A 339 -15.80 -35.14 -19.64
CA ALA A 339 -16.96 -35.63 -20.41
C ALA A 339 -17.42 -34.60 -21.45
N ASN A 340 -17.61 -33.33 -21.04
CA ASN A 340 -17.99 -32.25 -21.96
C ASN A 340 -16.97 -32.02 -23.09
N LEU A 341 -15.67 -32.15 -22.80
CA LEU A 341 -14.64 -32.00 -23.83
C LEU A 341 -14.60 -33.17 -24.80
N ILE A 342 -14.76 -34.40 -24.31
CA ILE A 342 -14.80 -35.63 -25.12
C ILE A 342 -16.06 -35.61 -25.98
N ASP A 343 -17.23 -35.32 -25.40
CA ASP A 343 -18.51 -35.22 -26.11
C ASP A 343 -18.43 -34.16 -27.22
N ASN A 344 -17.83 -33.00 -26.97
CA ASN A 344 -17.62 -32.00 -28.01
C ASN A 344 -16.69 -32.49 -29.12
N ALA A 345 -15.57 -33.13 -28.77
CA ALA A 345 -14.64 -33.68 -29.77
C ALA A 345 -15.33 -34.70 -30.70
N VAL A 346 -16.13 -35.60 -30.14
CA VAL A 346 -16.90 -36.56 -30.93
C VAL A 346 -18.00 -35.87 -31.75
N ALA A 347 -18.75 -34.95 -31.14
CA ALA A 347 -19.90 -34.30 -31.80
C ALA A 347 -19.49 -33.44 -33.01
N TYR A 348 -18.36 -32.75 -32.92
CA TYR A 348 -17.89 -31.80 -33.95
C TYR A 348 -16.77 -32.35 -34.83
N GLY A 349 -15.98 -33.30 -34.33
CA GLY A 349 -14.84 -33.87 -35.04
C GLY A 349 -14.97 -35.34 -35.39
N GLY A 350 -16.05 -36.00 -34.93
CA GLY A 350 -16.28 -37.42 -35.19
C GLY A 350 -15.37 -38.36 -34.43
N SER A 351 -14.33 -37.87 -33.78
CA SER A 351 -13.36 -38.65 -32.99
C SER A 351 -12.84 -37.84 -31.78
N ALA A 352 -12.43 -38.53 -30.69
CA ALA A 352 -11.79 -37.95 -29.53
C ALA A 352 -10.50 -38.70 -29.22
N ARG A 353 -9.33 -38.02 -29.37
CA ARG A 353 -8.02 -38.53 -28.99
C ARG A 353 -7.60 -37.88 -27.71
N VAL A 354 -7.65 -38.61 -26.60
CA VAL A 354 -7.31 -38.15 -25.26
C VAL A 354 -5.86 -38.53 -24.94
N ALA A 355 -5.01 -37.53 -24.78
CA ALA A 355 -3.60 -37.74 -24.39
C ALA A 355 -3.33 -37.11 -23.01
N LEU A 356 -2.76 -37.89 -22.10
CA LEU A 356 -2.36 -37.42 -20.76
C LEU A 356 -0.84 -37.40 -20.64
N ARG A 357 -0.30 -36.28 -20.18
CA ARG A 357 1.13 -36.11 -19.86
C ARG A 357 1.27 -35.70 -18.41
N ASP A 358 2.06 -36.47 -17.66
CA ASP A 358 2.37 -36.18 -16.27
C ASP A 358 3.75 -35.53 -16.18
N GLY A 359 3.80 -34.32 -15.63
CA GLY A 359 5.02 -33.52 -15.50
C GLY A 359 5.26 -33.00 -14.09
N PRO A 360 6.47 -32.51 -13.79
CA PRO A 360 6.83 -32.01 -12.45
C PRO A 360 6.01 -30.78 -12.00
N ALA A 361 5.54 -29.98 -12.94
CA ALA A 361 4.74 -28.78 -12.66
C ALA A 361 3.24 -29.03 -12.58
N GLY A 362 2.78 -30.19 -13.03
CA GLY A 362 1.35 -30.53 -13.11
C GLY A 362 1.07 -31.55 -14.21
N VAL A 363 -0.21 -31.80 -14.38
CA VAL A 363 -0.71 -32.75 -15.38
C VAL A 363 -1.36 -32.01 -16.53
N THR A 364 -1.06 -32.41 -17.77
CA THR A 364 -1.68 -31.87 -18.98
C THR A 364 -2.51 -32.96 -19.66
N VAL A 365 -3.78 -32.65 -19.93
CA VAL A 365 -4.69 -33.52 -20.70
C VAL A 365 -5.03 -32.79 -21.98
N ALA A 366 -4.69 -33.38 -23.12
CA ALA A 366 -5.04 -32.88 -24.44
C ALA A 366 -6.14 -33.77 -25.05
N ILE A 367 -7.25 -33.16 -25.45
CA ILE A 367 -8.36 -33.85 -26.16
C ILE A 367 -8.42 -33.26 -27.57
N ALA A 368 -8.04 -34.06 -28.52
CA ALA A 368 -7.97 -33.66 -29.94
C ALA A 368 -9.06 -34.31 -30.77
N ASP A 369 -9.61 -33.54 -31.69
CA ASP A 369 -10.58 -33.99 -32.68
C ASP A 369 -10.07 -33.76 -34.11
N ASP A 370 -10.77 -34.31 -35.11
CA ASP A 370 -10.50 -34.16 -36.53
C ASP A 370 -11.54 -33.27 -37.24
N GLY A 371 -12.21 -32.39 -36.50
CA GLY A 371 -13.25 -31.49 -37.00
C GLY A 371 -12.73 -30.34 -37.86
N PRO A 372 -13.58 -29.37 -38.19
CA PRO A 372 -13.19 -28.20 -38.98
C PRO A 372 -12.36 -27.19 -38.22
N GLY A 373 -12.15 -27.35 -36.91
CA GLY A 373 -11.54 -26.34 -36.05
C GLY A 373 -12.48 -25.15 -35.75
N ILE A 374 -11.93 -24.12 -35.13
CA ILE A 374 -12.64 -22.90 -34.73
C ILE A 374 -11.88 -21.68 -35.28
N PRO A 375 -12.53 -20.72 -35.94
CA PRO A 375 -11.88 -19.48 -36.36
C PRO A 375 -11.16 -18.80 -35.18
N GLU A 376 -9.93 -18.30 -35.37
CA GLU A 376 -9.12 -17.72 -34.29
C GLU A 376 -9.86 -16.62 -33.50
N ALA A 377 -10.65 -15.78 -34.20
CA ALA A 377 -11.44 -14.72 -33.59
C ALA A 377 -12.57 -15.23 -32.67
N GLU A 378 -12.96 -16.50 -32.80
CA GLU A 378 -14.05 -17.11 -32.03
C GLU A 378 -13.56 -18.01 -30.88
N LEU A 379 -12.25 -18.32 -30.79
CA LEU A 379 -11.71 -19.23 -29.78
C LEU A 379 -12.00 -18.78 -28.33
N ASP A 380 -11.86 -17.49 -28.02
CA ASP A 380 -12.20 -16.95 -26.70
C ASP A 380 -13.73 -16.84 -26.50
N ARG A 381 -14.48 -16.65 -27.56
CA ARG A 381 -15.93 -16.47 -27.51
C ARG A 381 -16.66 -17.78 -27.24
N VAL A 382 -16.21 -18.89 -27.80
CA VAL A 382 -16.84 -20.20 -27.56
C VAL A 382 -16.68 -20.74 -26.16
N LEU A 383 -15.75 -20.18 -25.38
CA LEU A 383 -15.59 -20.47 -23.95
C LEU A 383 -16.64 -19.75 -23.09
N GLN A 384 -17.33 -18.74 -23.62
CA GLN A 384 -18.40 -18.03 -22.91
C GLN A 384 -19.70 -18.87 -22.92
N PRO A 385 -20.50 -18.81 -21.83
CA PRO A 385 -21.74 -19.56 -21.74
C PRO A 385 -22.73 -19.13 -22.84
N PHE A 386 -23.50 -20.10 -23.37
CA PHE A 386 -24.50 -19.92 -24.40
C PHE A 386 -23.98 -19.46 -25.79
N GLN A 387 -22.66 -19.45 -25.99
CA GLN A 387 -22.08 -19.09 -27.29
C GLN A 387 -21.94 -20.32 -28.19
N ARG A 388 -22.31 -20.13 -29.44
CA ARG A 388 -22.18 -21.13 -30.52
C ARG A 388 -21.71 -20.43 -31.79
N ILE A 389 -20.94 -21.13 -32.62
CA ILE A 389 -20.51 -20.64 -33.93
C ILE A 389 -21.69 -20.69 -34.91
N GLU A 390 -21.97 -19.59 -35.63
CA GLU A 390 -22.98 -19.53 -36.67
C GLU A 390 -22.62 -20.53 -37.78
N GLY A 391 -23.42 -21.55 -37.98
CA GLY A 391 -23.18 -22.65 -38.95
C GLY A 391 -23.34 -24.04 -38.33
N SER A 392 -23.21 -24.18 -37.01
CA SER A 392 -23.41 -25.44 -36.29
C SER A 392 -24.88 -25.70 -35.90
N ARG A 393 -25.84 -25.09 -36.60
CA ARG A 393 -27.30 -25.25 -36.35
C ARG A 393 -27.86 -26.61 -36.78
N SER A 394 -27.03 -27.61 -37.10
CA SER A 394 -27.54 -28.92 -37.43
C SER A 394 -28.19 -29.57 -36.18
N ARG A 395 -29.36 -30.12 -36.29
CA ARG A 395 -30.06 -30.89 -35.24
C ARG A 395 -29.24 -32.09 -34.75
N ALA A 396 -28.22 -32.48 -35.51
CA ALA A 396 -27.36 -33.62 -35.17
C ALA A 396 -26.30 -33.32 -34.08
N THR A 397 -25.99 -32.03 -33.80
CA THR A 397 -24.97 -31.63 -32.81
C THR A 397 -25.59 -30.86 -31.67
N GLY A 398 -26.85 -31.17 -31.30
CA GLY A 398 -27.65 -30.48 -30.27
C GLY A 398 -26.91 -30.22 -29.00
N GLY A 399 -26.83 -28.93 -28.60
CA GLY A 399 -26.26 -28.51 -27.33
C GLY A 399 -26.50 -27.02 -27.05
N VAL A 400 -26.63 -26.67 -25.77
CA VAL A 400 -26.98 -25.31 -25.29
C VAL A 400 -25.82 -24.32 -25.40
N GLY A 401 -24.61 -24.76 -25.78
CA GLY A 401 -23.40 -23.93 -25.74
C GLY A 401 -22.84 -23.76 -24.33
N LEU A 402 -23.05 -24.71 -23.44
CA LEU A 402 -22.58 -24.68 -22.05
C LEU A 402 -21.42 -25.66 -21.80
N GLY A 403 -21.18 -26.66 -22.67
CA GLY A 403 -20.17 -27.69 -22.41
C GLY A 403 -18.76 -27.16 -22.18
N LEU A 404 -18.28 -26.26 -23.07
CA LEU A 404 -16.96 -25.63 -22.93
C LEU A 404 -16.89 -24.69 -21.72
N ALA A 405 -17.97 -23.96 -21.43
CA ALA A 405 -18.02 -23.08 -20.26
C ALA A 405 -18.02 -23.87 -18.95
N ILE A 406 -18.71 -25.03 -18.88
CA ILE A 406 -18.65 -25.94 -17.71
C ILE A 406 -17.24 -26.51 -17.54
N ALA A 407 -16.59 -26.91 -18.64
CA ALA A 407 -15.22 -27.42 -18.60
C ALA A 407 -14.23 -26.35 -18.11
N LEU A 408 -14.32 -25.14 -18.66
CA LEU A 408 -13.49 -24.00 -18.23
C LEU A 408 -13.67 -23.70 -16.75
N GLN A 409 -14.91 -23.55 -16.27
CA GLN A 409 -15.23 -23.27 -14.87
C GLN A 409 -14.67 -24.35 -13.92
N ALA A 410 -14.83 -25.63 -14.27
CA ALA A 410 -14.32 -26.75 -13.48
C ALA A 410 -12.78 -26.75 -13.42
N VAL A 411 -12.10 -26.49 -14.54
CA VAL A 411 -10.63 -26.43 -14.61
C VAL A 411 -10.07 -25.23 -13.85
N GLU A 412 -10.66 -24.05 -13.99
CA GLU A 412 -10.25 -22.84 -13.25
C GLU A 412 -10.45 -22.99 -11.74
N ARG A 413 -11.52 -23.68 -11.33
CA ARG A 413 -11.77 -23.98 -9.91
C ARG A 413 -10.70 -24.90 -9.30
N GLU A 414 -10.07 -25.74 -10.11
CA GLU A 414 -8.90 -26.52 -9.70
C GLU A 414 -7.56 -25.76 -9.79
N GLY A 415 -7.60 -24.48 -10.18
CA GLY A 415 -6.39 -23.65 -10.36
C GLY A 415 -5.66 -23.97 -11.67
N GLY A 416 -6.31 -24.71 -12.57
CA GLY A 416 -5.81 -25.08 -13.88
C GLY A 416 -6.11 -24.04 -14.97
N ARG A 417 -5.79 -24.42 -16.21
CA ARG A 417 -6.03 -23.62 -17.41
C ARG A 417 -6.59 -24.52 -18.52
N LEU A 418 -7.61 -24.04 -19.22
CA LEU A 418 -8.12 -24.63 -20.47
C LEU A 418 -7.72 -23.72 -21.65
N ALA A 419 -7.10 -24.28 -22.65
CA ALA A 419 -6.76 -23.61 -23.90
C ALA A 419 -7.31 -24.40 -25.09
N LEU A 420 -7.83 -23.69 -26.11
CA LEU A 420 -8.27 -24.27 -27.36
C LEU A 420 -7.25 -23.90 -28.45
N VAL A 421 -6.76 -24.91 -29.18
CA VAL A 421 -5.74 -24.72 -30.21
C VAL A 421 -6.17 -25.46 -31.49
N ASN A 422 -6.23 -24.76 -32.62
CA ASN A 422 -6.44 -25.39 -33.90
C ASN A 422 -5.22 -26.24 -34.30
N ARG A 423 -5.48 -27.42 -34.89
CA ARG A 423 -4.44 -28.33 -35.34
C ARG A 423 -3.97 -27.98 -36.75
N PRO A 424 -2.66 -28.06 -37.05
CA PRO A 424 -2.18 -28.02 -38.43
C PRO A 424 -2.81 -29.16 -39.24
N GLY A 425 -3.60 -28.84 -40.26
CA GLY A 425 -4.29 -29.85 -41.10
C GLY A 425 -5.75 -30.09 -40.79
N GLY A 426 -6.32 -29.38 -39.82
CA GLY A 426 -7.72 -29.48 -39.39
C GLY A 426 -7.87 -30.11 -38.00
N GLY A 427 -9.00 -29.82 -37.40
CA GLY A 427 -9.31 -30.25 -36.01
C GLY A 427 -8.99 -29.24 -34.94
N LEU A 428 -9.49 -29.51 -33.75
CA LEU A 428 -9.26 -28.72 -32.53
C LEU A 428 -8.58 -29.59 -31.47
N THR A 429 -7.75 -28.99 -30.63
CA THR A 429 -7.25 -29.59 -29.41
C THR A 429 -7.67 -28.72 -28.21
N ALA A 430 -8.40 -29.30 -27.28
CA ALA A 430 -8.68 -28.73 -25.98
C ALA A 430 -7.56 -29.20 -24.99
N GLU A 431 -6.72 -28.29 -24.55
CA GLU A 431 -5.62 -28.56 -23.65
C GLU A 431 -5.95 -28.10 -22.23
N VAL A 432 -5.99 -29.02 -21.29
CA VAL A 432 -6.25 -28.78 -19.86
C VAL A 432 -4.98 -28.99 -19.09
N THR A 433 -4.50 -27.94 -18.42
CA THR A 433 -3.34 -28.01 -17.51
C THR A 433 -3.83 -27.89 -16.07
N LEU A 434 -3.50 -28.84 -15.21
CA LEU A 434 -3.87 -28.90 -13.81
C LEU A 434 -2.60 -28.88 -12.94
N PRO A 435 -2.46 -27.95 -11.97
CA PRO A 435 -1.30 -27.91 -11.09
C PRO A 435 -1.33 -29.09 -10.10
N ARG A 436 -0.15 -29.55 -9.67
CA ARG A 436 -0.01 -30.39 -8.48
C ARG A 436 -0.02 -29.46 -7.24
N LEU A 437 -1.14 -29.43 -6.52
CA LEU A 437 -1.31 -28.65 -5.28
C LEU A 437 -1.08 -29.53 -4.07
#